data_50106d9961b7470927c135328d55c776
#
_entry.id   50106d9961b7470927c135328d55c776
#
_cell.length_a   1.000
_cell.length_b   1.000
_cell.length_c   1.000
_cell.angle_alpha   90.00
_cell.angle_beta   90.00
_cell.angle_gamma   90.00
#
_symmetry.space_group_name_H-M   'P 1'
#
loop_
_entity.id
_entity.type
_entity.pdbx_description
1 polymer ?
#
loop_
_entity_poly.entity_id
_entity_poly.type
_entity_poly.pdbx_seq_one_letter_code
_entity_poly.pdbx_strand_id
1 'polypeptide(L)'
;MQYMELEVYSQSINRGIIKMPSQSFPGLLLQGEMLSTLLRLARSTYERAQQTADTELIDSARELNDNIQQLVSHYEATLTKHNIPLPYSTVPSTPNKT
;
A
#
# COMPACT_ATOMS: atom_id res chain seq x y z
N MET A 1 2.78 -16.44 -14.02
CA MET A 1 1.67 -15.50 -14.21
C MET A 1 0.42 -16.25 -14.57
N GLN A 2 -0.70 -15.84 -14.04
CA GLN A 2 -1.99 -16.48 -14.32
C GLN A 2 -2.91 -15.48 -15.00
N TYR A 3 -3.79 -16.00 -15.85
CA TYR A 3 -4.82 -15.20 -16.49
C TYR A 3 -6.18 -15.63 -15.97
N MET A 4 -7.02 -14.65 -15.68
CA MET A 4 -8.39 -14.91 -15.24
C MET A 4 -9.26 -13.75 -15.67
N GLU A 5 -10.55 -14.02 -15.78
CA GLU A 5 -11.52 -12.99 -16.13
C GLU A 5 -12.01 -12.31 -14.86
N LEU A 6 -12.01 -10.98 -14.89
CA LEU A 6 -12.46 -10.17 -13.78
C LEU A 6 -13.59 -9.27 -14.24
N GLU A 7 -14.52 -8.98 -13.33
CA GLU A 7 -15.57 -8.00 -13.62
C GLU A 7 -15.00 -6.63 -13.28
N VAL A 8 -15.03 -5.73 -14.26
CA VAL A 8 -14.50 -4.39 -14.08
C VAL A 8 -15.65 -3.41 -13.98
N TYR A 9 -15.79 -2.75 -12.84
CA TYR A 9 -16.87 -1.80 -12.61
C TYR A 9 -16.43 -0.36 -12.83
N SER A 10 -15.14 -0.08 -12.75
CA SER A 10 -14.60 1.25 -13.02
C SER A 10 -13.20 1.11 -13.53
N GLN A 11 -12.87 1.87 -14.58
CA GLN A 11 -11.51 1.90 -15.15
C GLN A 11 -10.81 3.21 -14.82
N SER A 12 -11.22 3.85 -13.74
CA SER A 12 -10.57 5.08 -13.32
C SER A 12 -9.08 4.84 -13.08
N ILE A 13 -8.25 5.77 -13.51
CA ILE A 13 -6.82 5.69 -13.31
C ILE A 13 -6.52 5.66 -11.82
N ASN A 14 -5.71 4.69 -11.38
CA ASN A 14 -5.29 4.51 -9.99
C ASN A 14 -6.38 4.07 -9.03
N ARG A 15 -7.62 3.91 -9.49
CA ARG A 15 -8.75 3.57 -8.60
C ARG A 15 -9.74 2.68 -9.30
N GLY A 16 -9.23 1.64 -9.98
CA GLY A 16 -10.11 0.68 -10.63
C GLY A 16 -10.98 -0.05 -9.63
N ILE A 17 -12.19 -0.37 -10.03
CA ILE A 17 -13.09 -1.19 -9.22
C ILE A 17 -13.27 -2.50 -9.95
N ILE A 18 -12.83 -3.59 -9.34
CA ILE A 18 -12.89 -4.91 -9.95
C ILE A 18 -13.46 -5.91 -8.96
N LYS A 19 -13.96 -7.01 -9.49
CA LYS A 19 -14.41 -8.12 -8.64
C LYS A 19 -13.65 -9.37 -9.03
N MET A 20 -12.94 -9.93 -8.07
CA MET A 20 -12.27 -11.21 -8.26
C MET A 20 -13.29 -12.32 -8.24
N PRO A 21 -13.08 -13.40 -9.03
CA PRO A 21 -14.05 -14.48 -9.09
C PRO A 21 -14.38 -15.11 -7.75
N SER A 22 -13.41 -15.12 -6.82
CA SER A 22 -13.60 -15.76 -5.52
C SER A 22 -14.21 -14.84 -4.48
N GLN A 23 -14.46 -13.56 -4.81
CA GLN A 23 -14.97 -12.59 -3.86
C GLN A 23 -16.44 -12.30 -4.10
N SER A 24 -17.17 -12.02 -3.03
CA SER A 24 -18.60 -11.68 -3.12
C SER A 24 -18.83 -10.25 -3.55
N PHE A 25 -17.89 -9.35 -3.25
CA PHE A 25 -18.05 -7.92 -3.51
C PHE A 25 -16.88 -7.40 -4.33
N PRO A 26 -17.12 -6.35 -5.13
CA PRO A 26 -16.01 -5.68 -5.82
C PRO A 26 -15.03 -5.07 -4.85
N GLY A 27 -13.79 -4.96 -5.27
CA GLY A 27 -12.72 -4.35 -4.50
C GLY A 27 -12.09 -3.21 -5.27
N LEU A 28 -11.24 -2.48 -4.59
CA LEU A 28 -10.51 -1.36 -5.16
C LEU A 28 -9.13 -1.81 -5.60
N LEU A 29 -8.77 -1.45 -6.83
CA LEU A 29 -7.43 -1.71 -7.36
C LEU A 29 -6.62 -0.43 -7.24
N LEU A 30 -5.51 -0.50 -6.53
CA LEU A 30 -4.61 0.64 -6.37
C LEU A 30 -3.31 0.39 -7.11
N GLN A 31 -2.81 1.43 -7.75
CA GLN A 31 -1.49 1.37 -8.38
C GLN A 31 -0.40 1.41 -7.31
N GLY A 32 0.76 0.81 -7.64
CA GLY A 32 1.86 0.74 -6.69
C GLY A 32 2.35 2.10 -6.24
N GLU A 33 2.34 3.08 -7.14
CA GLU A 33 2.76 4.43 -6.77
C GLU A 33 1.84 5.04 -5.71
N MET A 34 0.54 4.76 -5.80
CA MET A 34 -0.40 5.25 -4.79
C MET A 34 -0.14 4.57 -3.45
N LEU A 35 0.11 3.26 -3.47
CA LEU A 35 0.44 2.54 -2.24
C LEU A 35 1.69 3.10 -1.58
N SER A 36 2.71 3.40 -2.37
CA SER A 36 3.94 3.98 -1.87
C SER A 36 3.70 5.34 -1.22
N THR A 37 2.86 6.15 -1.85
CA THR A 37 2.49 7.46 -1.29
C THR A 37 1.74 7.30 0.02
N LEU A 38 0.79 6.36 0.08
CA LEU A 38 0.03 6.13 1.31
C LEU A 38 0.93 5.67 2.44
N LEU A 39 1.91 4.81 2.14
CA LEU A 39 2.84 4.37 3.16
C LEU A 39 3.67 5.53 3.69
N ARG A 40 4.15 6.40 2.81
CA ARG A 40 4.92 7.57 3.24
C ARG A 40 4.11 8.45 4.16
N LEU A 41 2.84 8.67 3.82
CA LEU A 41 1.97 9.49 4.64
C LEU A 41 1.66 8.82 5.98
N ALA A 42 1.44 7.50 5.95
CA ALA A 42 1.16 6.77 7.19
C ALA A 42 2.37 6.79 8.12
N ARG A 43 3.57 6.65 7.58
CA ARG A 43 4.79 6.73 8.38
C ARG A 43 4.95 8.11 9.00
N SER A 44 4.75 9.15 8.21
CA SER A 44 4.86 10.52 8.70
C SER A 44 3.85 10.77 9.80
N THR A 45 2.63 10.28 9.63
CA THR A 45 1.58 10.43 10.63
C THR A 45 1.97 9.72 11.92
N TYR A 46 2.51 8.51 11.81
CA TYR A 46 2.92 7.76 12.98
C TYR A 46 4.06 8.45 13.72
N GLU A 47 5.04 8.96 12.97
CA GLU A 47 6.17 9.68 13.57
C GLU A 47 5.69 10.90 14.35
N ARG A 48 4.74 11.64 13.79
CA ARG A 48 4.18 12.80 14.47
C ARG A 48 3.38 12.41 15.71
N ALA A 49 2.62 11.31 15.60
CA ALA A 49 1.84 10.82 16.73
C ALA A 49 2.74 10.46 17.89
N GLN A 50 3.91 9.90 17.61
CA GLN A 50 4.85 9.51 18.66
C GLN A 50 5.40 10.69 19.45
N GLN A 51 5.26 11.89 18.92
CA GLN A 51 5.71 13.10 19.62
C GLN A 51 4.63 13.67 20.54
N THR A 52 3.46 13.03 20.58
CA THR A 52 2.38 13.43 21.46
C THR A 52 2.33 12.51 22.68
N ALA A 53 1.52 12.91 23.68
CA ALA A 53 1.25 12.04 24.81
C ALA A 53 -0.04 11.25 24.63
N ASP A 54 -0.64 11.31 23.43
CA ASP A 54 -1.93 10.68 23.17
C ASP A 54 -1.69 9.22 22.74
N THR A 55 -1.86 8.31 23.70
CA THR A 55 -1.56 6.91 23.45
C THR A 55 -2.53 6.27 22.45
N GLU A 56 -3.79 6.71 22.43
CA GLU A 56 -4.75 6.20 21.46
C GLU A 56 -4.39 6.63 20.04
N LEU A 57 -3.93 7.87 19.89
CA LEU A 57 -3.48 8.34 18.59
C LEU A 57 -2.25 7.55 18.12
N ILE A 58 -1.30 7.33 19.02
CA ILE A 58 -0.10 6.57 18.68
C ILE A 58 -0.46 5.16 18.22
N ASP A 59 -1.37 4.52 18.95
CA ASP A 59 -1.76 3.14 18.61
C ASP A 59 -2.49 3.08 17.27
N SER A 60 -3.39 4.03 17.03
CA SER A 60 -4.13 4.07 15.76
C SER A 60 -3.20 4.34 14.59
N ALA A 61 -2.27 5.27 14.76
CA ALA A 61 -1.33 5.60 13.69
C ALA A 61 -0.39 4.44 13.41
N ARG A 62 0.02 3.72 14.47
CA ARG A 62 0.86 2.52 14.30
C ARG A 62 0.12 1.46 13.51
N GLU A 63 -1.13 1.19 13.87
CA GLU A 63 -1.92 0.18 13.19
C GLU A 63 -2.12 0.52 11.73
N LEU A 64 -2.41 1.78 11.43
CA LEU A 64 -2.54 2.23 10.04
C LEU A 64 -1.24 2.02 9.27
N ASN A 65 -0.12 2.43 9.86
CA ASN A 65 1.18 2.28 9.23
C ASN A 65 1.49 0.80 8.96
N ASP A 66 1.23 -0.06 9.94
CA ASP A 66 1.53 -1.48 9.80
C ASP A 66 0.68 -2.13 8.72
N ASN A 67 -0.60 -1.78 8.64
CA ASN A 67 -1.49 -2.34 7.63
C ASN A 67 -1.05 -1.93 6.22
N ILE A 68 -0.70 -0.67 6.03
CA ILE A 68 -0.25 -0.23 4.71
C ILE A 68 1.11 -0.82 4.38
N GLN A 69 1.99 -0.94 5.38
CA GLN A 69 3.29 -1.57 5.16
C GLN A 69 3.14 -3.01 4.67
N GLN A 70 2.19 -3.75 5.22
CA GLN A 70 1.95 -5.12 4.77
C GLN A 70 1.51 -5.17 3.32
N LEU A 71 0.65 -4.24 2.91
CA LEU A 71 0.22 -4.19 1.51
C LEU A 71 1.38 -3.89 0.58
N VAL A 72 2.21 -2.92 0.95
CA VAL A 72 3.37 -2.55 0.13
C VAL A 72 4.37 -3.70 0.08
N SER A 73 4.63 -4.34 1.20
CA SER A 73 5.58 -5.47 1.26
C SER A 73 5.11 -6.61 0.34
N HIS A 74 3.82 -6.91 0.37
CA HIS A 74 3.27 -7.95 -0.49
C HIS A 74 3.41 -7.57 -1.96
N TYR A 75 3.12 -6.32 -2.29
CA TYR A 75 3.24 -5.82 -3.65
C TYR A 75 4.67 -5.93 -4.16
N GLU A 76 5.62 -5.44 -3.35
CA GLU A 76 7.03 -5.45 -3.74
C GLU A 76 7.58 -6.87 -3.88
N ALA A 77 7.21 -7.74 -2.95
CA ALA A 77 7.65 -9.13 -3.01
C ALA A 77 7.13 -9.82 -4.27
N THR A 78 5.88 -9.54 -4.63
CA THR A 78 5.27 -10.14 -5.81
C THR A 78 5.97 -9.66 -7.08
N LEU A 79 6.25 -8.36 -7.19
CA LEU A 79 6.94 -7.84 -8.35
C LEU A 79 8.36 -8.41 -8.45
N THR A 80 9.06 -8.50 -7.33
CA THR A 80 10.39 -9.07 -7.32
C THR A 80 10.37 -10.53 -7.80
N LYS A 81 9.37 -11.29 -7.34
CA LYS A 81 9.25 -12.68 -7.74
C LYS A 81 9.08 -12.83 -9.25
N HIS A 82 8.44 -11.88 -9.89
CA HIS A 82 8.18 -11.92 -11.34
C HIS A 82 9.15 -11.06 -12.15
N ASN A 83 10.20 -10.55 -11.50
CA ASN A 83 11.23 -9.73 -12.16
C ASN A 83 10.65 -8.47 -12.79
N ILE A 84 9.65 -7.89 -12.13
CA ILE A 84 9.03 -6.63 -12.57
C ILE A 84 9.63 -5.50 -11.75
N PRO A 85 10.18 -4.47 -12.39
CA PRO A 85 10.72 -3.34 -11.62
C PRO A 85 9.62 -2.57 -10.91
N LEU A 86 9.97 -1.99 -9.76
CA LEU A 86 9.02 -1.19 -9.01
C LEU A 86 8.80 0.15 -9.70
N PRO A 87 7.57 0.69 -9.64
CA PRO A 87 7.28 1.97 -10.28
C PRO A 87 7.75 3.18 -9.47
N TYR A 88 8.49 2.96 -8.40
CA TYR A 88 8.98 4.01 -7.52
C TYR A 88 10.33 3.58 -6.95
N SER A 89 11.02 4.54 -6.36
CA SER A 89 12.29 4.27 -5.72
C SER A 89 12.07 3.67 -4.33
N THR A 90 12.76 2.57 -4.03
CA THR A 90 12.72 1.96 -2.71
C THR A 90 13.74 2.62 -1.81
N VAL A 91 13.54 3.91 -1.59
CA VAL A 91 14.42 4.62 -0.70
C VAL A 91 14.22 4.08 0.71
N PRO A 92 15.27 3.69 1.40
CA PRO A 92 15.12 3.22 2.77
C PRO A 92 14.42 4.29 3.60
N SER A 93 13.56 3.85 4.48
CA SER A 93 12.88 4.76 5.38
C SER A 93 13.85 5.41 6.35
N THR A 94 15.02 4.84 6.53
CA THR A 94 16.03 5.46 7.37
C THR A 94 16.57 6.67 6.64
N PRO A 95 16.55 7.78 7.28
CA PRO A 95 16.98 8.98 6.60
C PRO A 95 18.43 9.04 6.34
N ASN A 96 19.16 8.28 6.65
CA ASN A 96 20.45 8.34 6.38
C ASN A 96 20.94 8.10 5.32
N LYS A 97 20.61 8.22 5.03
CA LYS A 97 21.00 8.01 4.12
C LYS A 97 21.46 8.85 3.57
N THR A 98 21.70 9.06 3.87
CA THR A 98 22.15 9.71 3.36
C THR A 98 22.65 9.86 3.08
#